data_477ae9bbec3a46340ae1a39be098e53c
#
_entry.id   477ae9bbec3a46340ae1a39be098e53c
#
_cell.length_a   1.000
_cell.length_b   1.000
_cell.length_c   1.000
_cell.angle_alpha   90.00
_cell.angle_beta   90.00
_cell.angle_gamma   90.00
#
_symmetry.space_group_name_H-M   'P 1'
#
loop_
_entity.id
_entity.type
_entity.pdbx_description
1 polymer ?
#
loop_
_entity_poly.entity_id
_entity_poly.type
_entity_poly.pdbx_seq_one_letter_code
_entity_poly.pdbx_strand_id
1 'polypeptide(L)'
;LYRSKQDGQRISVANHLVGTGHHEFELPLKNFEDGGWLWFDITAEQETTLADAAWCSPHAPGPQLLPDGTEQPAQDKRVAVGIPTFNRPTDAVAALQALAEDPVVDEIIDFVLMPDQGNQHPADEPGYDEAVAHFGERFREFRQGNLGGSGGYSRIMYEALENTDSPFI
;
A
#
# COMPACT_ATOMS: atom_id res chain seq x y z
N LEU A 1 -23.97 -4.42 -0.13
CA LEU A 1 -22.64 -4.75 -0.60
C LEU A 1 -22.58 -4.66 -2.12
N TYR A 2 -21.57 -4.06 -2.64
CA TYR A 2 -21.42 -3.75 -4.05
C TYR A 2 -19.99 -4.04 -4.54
N ARG A 3 -19.88 -4.23 -5.87
CA ARG A 3 -18.58 -4.23 -6.56
C ARG A 3 -18.63 -3.31 -7.79
N SER A 4 -17.46 -2.83 -8.21
CA SER A 4 -17.28 -2.23 -9.53
C SER A 4 -16.93 -3.32 -10.57
N LYS A 5 -17.27 -3.08 -11.82
CA LYS A 5 -16.67 -3.73 -12.99
C LYS A 5 -15.50 -2.91 -13.54
N GLN A 6 -14.77 -3.45 -14.49
CA GLN A 6 -13.72 -2.73 -15.22
C GLN A 6 -14.22 -1.48 -15.93
N ASP A 7 -15.48 -1.47 -16.38
CA ASP A 7 -16.15 -0.33 -17.03
C ASP A 7 -16.72 0.68 -16.03
N GLY A 8 -16.50 0.49 -14.74
CA GLY A 8 -17.00 1.35 -13.67
C GLY A 8 -18.45 1.11 -13.26
N GLN A 9 -19.14 0.14 -13.85
CA GLN A 9 -20.50 -0.19 -13.44
C GLN A 9 -20.53 -0.71 -12.01
N ARG A 10 -21.57 -0.30 -11.27
CA ARG A 10 -21.89 -0.76 -9.92
C ARG A 10 -22.77 -2.00 -10.00
N ILE A 11 -22.33 -3.08 -9.35
CA ILE A 11 -23.10 -4.30 -9.24
C ILE A 11 -23.44 -4.54 -7.77
N SER A 12 -24.72 -4.80 -7.47
CA SER A 12 -25.14 -5.28 -6.15
C SER A 12 -24.73 -6.75 -6.01
N VAL A 13 -24.00 -7.06 -4.96
CA VAL A 13 -23.50 -8.41 -4.68
C VAL A 13 -24.37 -9.08 -3.63
N ALA A 14 -24.69 -8.36 -2.57
CA ALA A 14 -25.54 -8.85 -1.49
C ALA A 14 -26.26 -7.70 -0.81
N ASN A 15 -27.40 -8.02 -0.19
CA ASN A 15 -28.15 -7.10 0.64
C ASN A 15 -28.61 -7.85 1.90
N HIS A 16 -28.31 -7.28 3.06
CA HIS A 16 -28.62 -7.87 4.35
C HIS A 16 -29.41 -6.88 5.19
N LEU A 17 -30.50 -7.35 5.79
CA LEU A 17 -31.21 -6.61 6.82
C LEU A 17 -30.63 -7.04 8.17
N VAL A 18 -30.12 -6.06 8.92
CA VAL A 18 -29.42 -6.32 10.20
C VAL A 18 -30.07 -5.54 11.34
N GLY A 19 -30.06 -6.10 12.52
CA GLY A 19 -30.45 -5.41 13.75
C GLY A 19 -29.24 -4.85 14.49
N THR A 20 -29.44 -4.48 15.75
CA THR A 20 -28.34 -4.05 16.64
C THR A 20 -27.46 -5.25 16.98
N GLY A 21 -26.15 -5.06 16.97
CA GLY A 21 -25.18 -6.08 17.35
C GLY A 21 -23.99 -6.21 16.40
N HIS A 22 -23.18 -7.23 16.61
CA HIS A 22 -22.07 -7.60 15.74
C HIS A 22 -22.58 -8.52 14.62
N HIS A 23 -22.17 -8.22 13.39
CA HIS A 23 -22.55 -8.98 12.20
C HIS A 23 -21.34 -9.29 11.35
N GLU A 24 -21.22 -10.54 10.93
CA GLU A 24 -20.20 -11.00 10.00
C GLU A 24 -20.87 -11.54 8.75
N PHE A 25 -20.31 -11.20 7.59
CA PHE A 25 -20.79 -11.63 6.28
C PHE A 25 -19.63 -12.21 5.48
N GLU A 26 -19.80 -13.43 5.02
CA GLU A 26 -18.83 -14.06 4.15
C GLU A 26 -19.08 -13.68 2.70
N LEU A 27 -18.01 -13.22 2.01
CA LEU A 27 -18.02 -12.87 0.62
C LEU A 27 -17.08 -13.78 -0.17
N PRO A 28 -17.61 -14.74 -0.97
CA PRO A 28 -16.76 -15.60 -1.78
C PRO A 28 -16.14 -14.82 -2.94
N LEU A 29 -14.82 -14.66 -2.93
CA LEU A 29 -14.08 -13.88 -3.94
C LEU A 29 -13.94 -14.60 -5.28
N LYS A 30 -14.26 -15.89 -5.37
CA LYS A 30 -14.19 -16.68 -6.62
C LYS A 30 -14.96 -16.05 -7.79
N ASN A 31 -15.99 -15.27 -7.49
CA ASN A 31 -16.81 -14.62 -8.53
C ASN A 31 -16.23 -13.26 -8.98
N PHE A 32 -15.03 -12.90 -8.53
CA PHE A 32 -14.41 -11.58 -8.74
C PHE A 32 -13.01 -11.71 -9.35
N GLU A 33 -12.79 -12.73 -10.18
CA GLU A 33 -11.51 -12.99 -10.85
C GLU A 33 -11.08 -11.85 -11.80
N ASP A 34 -12.03 -11.03 -12.23
CA ASP A 34 -11.80 -9.83 -13.04
C ASP A 34 -11.34 -8.60 -12.22
N GLY A 35 -11.18 -8.76 -10.91
CA GLY A 35 -10.81 -7.68 -10.00
C GLY A 35 -11.92 -6.66 -9.77
N GLY A 36 -11.58 -5.50 -9.23
CA GLY A 36 -12.49 -4.39 -8.98
C GLY A 36 -12.51 -3.97 -7.50
N TRP A 37 -13.31 -2.94 -7.21
CA TRP A 37 -13.48 -2.43 -5.85
C TRP A 37 -14.70 -3.07 -5.21
N LEU A 38 -14.59 -3.36 -3.94
CA LEU A 38 -15.68 -3.82 -3.07
C LEU A 38 -15.97 -2.74 -2.04
N TRP A 39 -17.26 -2.45 -1.83
CA TRP A 39 -17.70 -1.54 -0.78
C TRP A 39 -19.07 -1.91 -0.28
N PHE A 40 -19.46 -1.38 0.85
CA PHE A 40 -20.80 -1.50 1.39
C PHE A 40 -21.41 -0.12 1.67
N ASP A 41 -22.71 -0.02 1.49
CA ASP A 41 -23.51 1.10 1.94
C ASP A 41 -24.35 0.64 3.12
N ILE A 42 -24.54 1.50 4.09
CA ILE A 42 -25.43 1.29 5.23
C ILE A 42 -26.57 2.29 5.11
N THR A 43 -27.80 1.78 5.15
CA THR A 43 -29.00 2.60 5.24
C THR A 43 -29.65 2.34 6.59
N ALA A 44 -29.76 3.38 7.41
CA ALA A 44 -30.41 3.30 8.72
C ALA A 44 -31.79 3.96 8.65
N GLU A 45 -32.83 3.28 9.15
CA GLU A 45 -34.20 3.81 9.24
C GLU A 45 -34.41 4.67 10.49
N GLN A 46 -33.49 4.60 11.43
CA GLN A 46 -33.48 5.39 12.67
C GLN A 46 -32.05 5.76 13.05
N GLU A 47 -31.91 6.62 14.03
CA GLU A 47 -30.59 7.02 14.54
C GLU A 47 -29.80 5.77 14.97
N THR A 48 -28.60 5.62 14.37
CA THR A 48 -27.78 4.43 14.51
C THR A 48 -26.31 4.82 14.58
N THR A 49 -25.57 4.19 15.47
CA THR A 49 -24.12 4.35 15.57
C THR A 49 -23.43 3.13 14.97
N LEU A 50 -22.54 3.36 14.01
CA LEU A 50 -21.59 2.38 13.54
C LEU A 50 -20.33 2.48 14.42
N ALA A 51 -20.08 1.48 15.25
CA ALA A 51 -18.93 1.49 16.16
C ALA A 51 -17.64 1.13 15.43
N ASP A 52 -17.71 0.11 14.55
CA ASP A 52 -16.57 -0.38 13.77
C ASP A 52 -17.06 -1.10 12.52
N ALA A 53 -16.22 -1.13 11.47
CA ALA A 53 -16.43 -1.96 10.29
C ALA A 53 -15.10 -2.27 9.63
N ALA A 54 -14.83 -3.53 9.36
CA ALA A 54 -13.57 -3.99 8.79
C ALA A 54 -13.80 -5.06 7.71
N TRP A 55 -12.90 -5.10 6.75
CA TRP A 55 -12.73 -6.23 5.86
C TRP A 55 -11.76 -7.21 6.49
N CYS A 56 -12.21 -8.46 6.63
CA CYS A 56 -11.37 -9.53 7.17
C CYS A 56 -11.09 -10.55 6.08
N SER A 57 -9.85 -10.99 5.96
CA SER A 57 -9.51 -12.13 5.11
C SER A 57 -9.50 -13.40 5.98
N PRO A 58 -10.18 -14.48 5.58
CA PRO A 58 -10.03 -15.77 6.25
C PRO A 58 -8.61 -16.33 6.14
N HIS A 59 -7.83 -15.77 5.21
CA HIS A 59 -6.42 -16.08 5.03
C HIS A 59 -5.53 -14.96 5.61
N ALA A 60 -6.09 -14.01 6.38
CA ALA A 60 -5.25 -13.13 7.19
C ALA A 60 -4.39 -14.03 8.09
N PRO A 61 -3.09 -13.84 8.09
CA PRO A 61 -2.18 -14.77 8.76
C PRO A 61 -2.39 -14.72 10.28
N GLY A 62 -3.32 -15.55 10.75
CA GLY A 62 -3.14 -16.12 12.06
C GLY A 62 -1.93 -17.05 11.98
N PRO A 63 -1.36 -17.49 13.11
CA PRO A 63 -0.27 -18.45 13.08
C PRO A 63 -0.71 -19.68 12.26
N GLN A 64 -0.23 -19.79 11.03
CA GLN A 64 -0.43 -21.00 10.25
C GLN A 64 0.48 -22.07 10.87
N LEU A 65 -0.11 -23.17 11.27
CA LEU A 65 0.67 -24.32 11.73
C LEU A 65 1.18 -25.09 10.51
N LEU A 66 2.47 -25.33 10.51
CA LEU A 66 3.09 -26.27 9.57
C LEU A 66 2.60 -27.72 9.88
N PRO A 67 2.73 -28.66 8.95
CA PRO A 67 2.28 -30.05 9.17
C PRO A 67 2.90 -30.72 10.40
N ASP A 68 4.01 -30.22 10.91
CA ASP A 68 4.70 -30.69 12.12
C ASP A 68 4.20 -30.03 13.42
N GLY A 69 3.19 -29.14 13.31
CA GLY A 69 2.61 -28.42 14.44
C GLY A 69 3.38 -27.19 14.89
N THR A 70 4.45 -26.82 14.22
CA THR A 70 5.15 -25.55 14.46
C THR A 70 4.41 -24.38 13.83
N GLU A 71 4.47 -23.20 14.45
CA GLU A 71 3.93 -21.99 13.87
C GLU A 71 4.76 -21.60 12.65
N GLN A 72 4.08 -21.35 11.52
CA GLN A 72 4.74 -20.73 10.37
C GLN A 72 5.27 -19.35 10.81
N PRO A 73 6.51 -18.98 10.49
CA PRO A 73 7.03 -17.65 10.77
C PRO A 73 6.05 -16.58 10.25
N ALA A 74 5.84 -15.52 11.04
CA ALA A 74 5.04 -14.39 10.60
C ALA A 74 5.55 -13.94 9.23
N GLN A 75 4.63 -13.79 8.29
CA GLN A 75 5.00 -13.34 6.95
C GLN A 75 5.67 -11.96 7.06
N ASP A 76 6.85 -11.83 6.51
CA ASP A 76 7.53 -10.55 6.40
C ASP A 76 6.67 -9.62 5.52
N LYS A 77 6.23 -8.51 6.07
CA LYS A 77 5.35 -7.52 5.42
C LYS A 77 6.11 -6.29 4.97
N ARG A 78 7.44 -6.27 5.14
CA ARG A 78 8.23 -5.11 4.76
C ARG A 78 8.17 -4.88 3.25
N VAL A 79 8.25 -3.62 2.86
CA VAL A 79 8.13 -3.20 1.47
C VAL A 79 9.23 -2.20 1.11
N ALA A 80 9.82 -2.37 -0.07
CA ALA A 80 10.62 -1.33 -0.69
C ALA A 80 9.71 -0.41 -1.51
N VAL A 81 9.67 0.86 -1.14
CA VAL A 81 8.86 1.87 -1.84
C VAL A 81 9.70 2.59 -2.88
N GLY A 82 9.24 2.63 -4.12
CA GLY A 82 9.92 3.33 -5.21
C GLY A 82 9.23 4.65 -5.59
N ILE A 83 9.99 5.75 -5.61
CA ILE A 83 9.51 7.09 -5.99
C ILE A 83 10.34 7.60 -7.19
N PRO A 84 9.99 7.22 -8.44
CA PRO A 84 10.69 7.78 -9.58
C PRO A 84 10.29 9.24 -9.77
N THR A 85 11.27 10.15 -9.93
CA THR A 85 11.00 11.56 -10.14
C THR A 85 11.69 12.10 -11.41
N PHE A 86 11.04 13.07 -12.04
CA PHE A 86 11.59 13.85 -13.16
C PHE A 86 11.06 15.28 -13.10
N ASN A 87 11.91 16.21 -12.70
CA ASN A 87 11.57 17.64 -12.58
C ASN A 87 10.29 17.92 -11.74
N ARG A 88 10.08 17.13 -10.71
CA ARG A 88 8.98 17.26 -9.74
C ARG A 88 9.53 17.19 -8.31
N PRO A 89 10.51 18.04 -7.96
CA PRO A 89 11.20 17.93 -6.67
C PRO A 89 10.25 18.14 -5.49
N THR A 90 9.38 19.12 -5.55
CA THR A 90 8.40 19.42 -4.49
C THR A 90 7.48 18.24 -4.24
N ASP A 91 6.97 17.56 -5.29
CA ASP A 91 6.11 16.40 -5.15
C ASP A 91 6.86 15.19 -4.57
N ALA A 92 8.13 15.03 -4.94
CA ALA A 92 8.97 13.97 -4.42
C ALA A 92 9.23 14.13 -2.91
N VAL A 93 9.52 15.36 -2.46
CA VAL A 93 9.68 15.68 -1.03
C VAL A 93 8.37 15.49 -0.27
N ALA A 94 7.25 15.96 -0.83
CA ALA A 94 5.94 15.75 -0.21
C ALA A 94 5.58 14.27 -0.05
N ALA A 95 5.95 13.44 -1.04
CA ALA A 95 5.77 11.98 -0.94
C ALA A 95 6.62 11.36 0.19
N LEU A 96 7.89 11.76 0.31
CA LEU A 96 8.76 11.31 1.42
C LEU A 96 8.18 11.71 2.78
N GLN A 97 7.73 12.95 2.91
CA GLN A 97 7.12 13.44 4.17
C GLN A 97 5.86 12.65 4.51
N ALA A 98 4.98 12.43 3.54
CA ALA A 98 3.75 11.66 3.77
C ALA A 98 4.02 10.21 4.22
N LEU A 99 5.07 9.57 3.69
CA LEU A 99 5.48 8.23 4.14
C LEU A 99 6.06 8.26 5.57
N ALA A 100 6.78 9.32 5.93
CA ALA A 100 7.39 9.48 7.25
C ALA A 100 6.36 9.86 8.35
N GLU A 101 5.29 10.56 7.99
CA GLU A 101 4.28 11.05 8.94
C GLU A 101 3.30 9.97 9.39
N ASP A 102 3.10 8.91 8.62
CA ASP A 102 2.20 7.81 8.97
C ASP A 102 2.96 6.68 9.67
N PRO A 103 2.79 6.51 11.00
CA PRO A 103 3.54 5.51 11.75
C PRO A 103 3.24 4.06 11.33
N VAL A 104 2.05 3.78 10.80
CA VAL A 104 1.69 2.44 10.31
C VAL A 104 2.40 2.13 9.00
N VAL A 105 2.50 3.13 8.13
CA VAL A 105 3.22 3.02 6.87
C VAL A 105 4.73 2.95 7.11
N ASP A 106 5.28 3.81 7.97
CA ASP A 106 6.72 3.82 8.29
C ASP A 106 7.20 2.49 8.90
N GLU A 107 6.37 1.84 9.73
CA GLU A 107 6.69 0.54 10.35
C GLU A 107 6.93 -0.57 9.31
N ILE A 108 6.23 -0.53 8.17
CA ILE A 108 6.35 -1.56 7.13
C ILE A 108 7.33 -1.18 6.02
N ILE A 109 7.82 0.05 5.97
CA ILE A 109 8.81 0.47 4.97
C ILE A 109 10.18 -0.07 5.34
N ASP A 110 10.75 -0.87 4.46
CA ASP A 110 12.12 -1.37 4.55
C ASP A 110 13.09 -0.39 3.89
N PHE A 111 12.78 0.00 2.66
CA PHE A 111 13.57 0.97 1.90
C PHE A 111 12.70 1.95 1.13
N VAL A 112 13.21 3.16 0.94
CA VAL A 112 12.69 4.13 -0.03
C VAL A 112 13.74 4.35 -1.10
N LEU A 113 13.40 4.01 -2.35
CA LEU A 113 14.29 4.04 -3.50
C LEU A 113 13.83 5.14 -4.47
N MET A 114 14.64 6.17 -4.66
CA MET A 114 14.29 7.35 -5.45
C MET A 114 15.23 7.55 -6.64
N PRO A 115 14.90 7.03 -7.83
CA PRO A 115 15.60 7.43 -9.05
C PRO A 115 15.17 8.84 -9.49
N ASP A 116 16.11 9.77 -9.42
CA ASP A 116 15.96 11.12 -9.95
C ASP A 116 16.53 11.20 -11.36
N GLN A 117 15.67 11.52 -12.31
CA GLN A 117 15.98 11.61 -13.73
C GLN A 117 16.00 13.05 -14.25
N GLY A 118 15.78 14.01 -13.35
CA GLY A 118 15.61 15.43 -13.69
C GLY A 118 16.88 16.26 -13.62
N ASN A 119 16.70 17.55 -13.89
CA ASN A 119 17.68 18.63 -13.67
C ASN A 119 17.21 19.61 -12.58
N GLN A 120 16.03 19.39 -12.00
CA GLN A 120 15.55 19.98 -10.76
C GLN A 120 15.48 18.86 -9.73
N HIS A 121 16.24 18.98 -8.65
CA HIS A 121 16.50 17.88 -7.74
C HIS A 121 15.71 18.01 -6.43
N PRO A 122 15.18 16.90 -5.88
CA PRO A 122 14.55 16.91 -4.57
C PRO A 122 15.47 17.46 -3.47
N ALA A 123 16.77 17.22 -3.57
CA ALA A 123 17.77 17.70 -2.61
C ALA A 123 17.86 19.25 -2.52
N ASP A 124 17.36 19.97 -3.51
CA ASP A 124 17.34 21.44 -3.52
C ASP A 124 16.06 22.02 -2.88
N GLU A 125 15.10 21.15 -2.50
CA GLU A 125 13.80 21.58 -1.96
C GLU A 125 13.79 21.65 -0.42
N PRO A 126 13.05 22.61 0.16
CA PRO A 126 12.82 22.66 1.59
C PRO A 126 12.18 21.38 2.13
N GLY A 127 12.67 20.89 3.28
CA GLY A 127 12.14 19.70 3.94
C GLY A 127 12.73 18.37 3.43
N TYR A 128 13.56 18.39 2.39
CA TYR A 128 14.24 17.19 1.90
C TYR A 128 15.14 16.57 2.97
N ASP A 129 16.02 17.37 3.55
CA ASP A 129 16.98 16.89 4.55
C ASP A 129 16.30 16.26 5.76
N GLU A 130 15.19 16.82 6.22
CA GLU A 130 14.41 16.30 7.34
C GLU A 130 13.76 14.94 6.97
N ALA A 131 13.15 14.85 5.79
CA ALA A 131 12.52 13.65 5.32
C ALA A 131 13.54 12.51 5.10
N VAL A 132 14.69 12.83 4.51
CA VAL A 132 15.79 11.87 4.32
C VAL A 132 16.39 11.42 5.65
N ALA A 133 16.58 12.35 6.60
CA ALA A 133 17.10 12.02 7.93
C ALA A 133 16.18 11.07 8.70
N HIS A 134 14.86 11.15 8.49
CA HIS A 134 13.90 10.23 9.08
C HIS A 134 14.14 8.77 8.64
N PHE A 135 14.34 8.56 7.34
CA PHE A 135 14.60 7.22 6.80
C PHE A 135 16.04 6.76 7.03
N GLY A 136 17.00 7.68 7.10
CA GLY A 136 18.43 7.36 7.30
C GLY A 136 18.95 6.39 6.24
N GLU A 137 19.51 5.26 6.66
CA GLU A 137 20.08 4.24 5.76
C GLU A 137 19.02 3.51 4.91
N ARG A 138 17.74 3.63 5.25
CA ARG A 138 16.64 3.09 4.47
C ARG A 138 16.33 3.92 3.21
N PHE A 139 16.84 5.15 3.10
CA PHE A 139 16.66 6.00 1.91
C PHE A 139 17.85 5.89 0.96
N ARG A 140 17.56 5.73 -0.32
CA ARG A 140 18.57 5.71 -1.39
C ARG A 140 18.11 6.49 -2.59
N GLU A 141 18.86 7.55 -2.93
CA GLU A 141 18.69 8.33 -4.15
C GLU A 141 19.66 7.86 -5.25
N PHE A 142 19.17 7.80 -6.48
CA PHE A 142 19.96 7.42 -7.65
C PHE A 142 19.77 8.47 -8.74
N ARG A 143 20.82 9.17 -9.10
CA ARG A 143 20.77 10.11 -10.23
C ARG A 143 21.06 9.38 -11.53
N GLN A 144 20.18 9.54 -12.50
CA GLN A 144 20.32 8.93 -13.82
C GLN A 144 19.74 9.82 -14.92
N GLY A 145 20.11 9.53 -16.18
CA GLY A 145 19.49 10.20 -17.34
C GLY A 145 18.00 9.89 -17.43
N ASN A 146 17.25 10.76 -18.10
CA ASN A 146 15.82 10.52 -18.32
C ASN A 146 15.59 9.32 -19.26
N LEU A 147 15.18 8.23 -18.70
CA LEU A 147 14.79 6.99 -19.38
C LEU A 147 13.28 6.79 -19.37
N GLY A 148 12.52 7.84 -19.08
CA GLY A 148 11.07 7.83 -18.95
C GLY A 148 10.58 7.07 -17.70
N GLY A 149 9.28 6.85 -17.64
CA GLY A 149 8.68 6.11 -16.52
C GLY A 149 9.21 4.68 -16.42
N SER A 150 9.30 3.98 -17.54
CA SER A 150 9.82 2.60 -17.55
C SER A 150 11.24 2.49 -17.02
N GLY A 151 12.12 3.43 -17.35
CA GLY A 151 13.49 3.45 -16.84
C GLY A 151 13.56 3.72 -15.34
N GLY A 152 12.72 4.62 -14.83
CA GLY A 152 12.60 4.89 -13.40
C GLY A 152 12.13 3.64 -12.63
N TYR A 153 11.03 3.03 -13.06
CA TYR A 153 10.51 1.81 -12.42
C TYR A 153 11.46 0.62 -12.54
N SER A 154 12.10 0.42 -13.70
CA SER A 154 13.10 -0.64 -13.86
C SER A 154 14.28 -0.45 -12.91
N ARG A 155 14.71 0.79 -12.66
CA ARG A 155 15.77 1.07 -11.69
C ARG A 155 15.34 0.71 -10.28
N ILE A 156 14.11 1.05 -9.88
CA ILE A 156 13.58 0.69 -8.56
C ILE A 156 13.58 -0.82 -8.39
N MET A 157 13.02 -1.56 -9.36
CA MET A 157 12.96 -3.02 -9.31
C MET A 157 14.36 -3.64 -9.22
N TYR A 158 15.30 -3.14 -10.03
CA TYR A 158 16.68 -3.62 -9.98
C TYR A 158 17.32 -3.40 -8.60
N GLU A 159 17.22 -2.18 -8.07
CA GLU A 159 17.82 -1.85 -6.78
C GLU A 159 17.17 -2.60 -5.62
N ALA A 160 15.86 -2.79 -5.67
CA ALA A 160 15.15 -3.57 -4.66
C ALA A 160 15.60 -5.03 -4.67
N LEU A 161 15.67 -5.66 -5.84
CA LEU A 161 16.05 -7.07 -5.98
C LEU A 161 17.51 -7.35 -5.66
N GLU A 162 18.42 -6.44 -6.01
CA GLU A 162 19.86 -6.65 -5.85
C GLU A 162 20.39 -6.17 -4.51
N ASN A 163 19.74 -5.20 -3.91
CA ASN A 163 20.30 -4.47 -2.77
C ASN A 163 19.38 -4.42 -1.54
N THR A 164 18.27 -5.14 -1.54
CA THR A 164 17.38 -5.28 -0.37
C THR A 164 16.89 -6.73 -0.25
N ASP A 165 16.42 -7.08 0.95
CA ASP A 165 15.74 -8.36 1.21
C ASP A 165 14.22 -8.14 1.35
N SER A 166 13.71 -7.01 0.86
CA SER A 166 12.28 -6.68 0.95
C SER A 166 11.45 -7.67 0.14
N PRO A 167 10.46 -8.34 0.73
CA PRO A 167 9.63 -9.33 0.03
C PRO A 167 8.65 -8.69 -0.95
N PHE A 168 8.41 -7.37 -0.84
CA PHE A 168 7.49 -6.61 -1.70
C PHE A 168 8.13 -5.33 -2.20
N ILE A 169 7.72 -4.93 -3.41
CA ILE A 169 8.12 -3.68 -4.08
C ILE A 169 6.85 -2.95 -4.53
#